data_de91966b22e3cbe1fc5db9e1cb968b6a
#
_entry.id   de91966b22e3cbe1fc5db9e1cb968b6a
#
_cell.length_a   1.000
_cell.length_b   1.000
_cell.length_c   1.000
_cell.angle_alpha   90.00
_cell.angle_beta   90.00
_cell.angle_gamma   90.00
#
_symmetry.space_group_name_H-M   'P 1'
#
loop_
_entity.id
_entity.type
_entity.pdbx_description
1 polymer ?
#
loop_
_entity_poly.entity_id
_entity_poly.type
_entity_poly.pdbx_seq_one_letter_code
_entity_poly.pdbx_strand_id
1 'polypeptide(L)'
;MTGTAVPILMYHAVAAAPNDATRALSVAPEAFAEQMALIGDLGLTPLTTAALAAHWRHRRPLPARPVLITFDDGYEGVHRHALPVLAKHGFPATLFASTGWLRGPYDTGGGLDAMLDWDQVRELADGGVEIGGHTHSHPQLDQLDDAALAAELEHSTRILTDELGVRPLSFAYPYGYSSRRVRQAVRAAGYAQALAVGNALARRRQGPYALHRVTVRRGTGVAEFERLLEGRSIARDFARDRALTKGYALVRRARQVCRKAIRSRV
;
A
#
# COMPACT_ATOMS: atom_id res chain seq x y z
N MET A 1 -4.55 -23.92 15.35
CA MET A 1 -5.15 -23.62 14.03
C MET A 1 -4.33 -22.51 13.37
N THR A 2 -3.58 -22.83 12.34
CA THR A 2 -2.80 -21.84 11.57
C THR A 2 -3.79 -20.96 10.82
N GLY A 3 -3.96 -19.70 11.26
CA GLY A 3 -4.91 -18.76 10.65
C GLY A 3 -4.68 -18.59 9.14
N THR A 4 -5.76 -18.39 8.38
CA THR A 4 -5.78 -18.18 6.93
C THR A 4 -4.73 -17.15 6.52
N ALA A 5 -3.88 -17.52 5.56
CA ALA A 5 -2.95 -16.60 4.92
C ALA A 5 -3.69 -15.87 3.80
N VAL A 6 -3.50 -14.55 3.70
CA VAL A 6 -4.21 -13.70 2.74
C VAL A 6 -3.19 -13.03 1.82
N PRO A 7 -3.26 -13.22 0.50
CA PRO A 7 -2.49 -12.43 -0.44
C PRO A 7 -3.02 -10.99 -0.44
N ILE A 8 -2.13 -10.04 -0.18
CA ILE A 8 -2.37 -8.61 -0.34
C ILE A 8 -1.46 -8.14 -1.46
N LEU A 9 -2.04 -7.89 -2.61
CA LEU A 9 -1.34 -7.47 -3.82
C LEU A 9 -1.02 -5.97 -3.73
N MET A 10 0.22 -5.60 -4.01
CA MET A 10 0.68 -4.22 -4.00
C MET A 10 1.03 -3.77 -5.42
N TYR A 11 0.20 -2.93 -5.97
CA TYR A 11 0.41 -2.20 -7.21
C TYR A 11 0.82 -0.76 -6.92
N HIS A 12 1.32 -0.07 -7.93
CA HIS A 12 1.54 1.38 -7.94
C HIS A 12 0.89 1.95 -9.21
N ALA A 13 1.66 2.25 -10.25
CA ALA A 13 1.12 2.76 -11.49
C ALA A 13 0.50 1.66 -12.38
N VAL A 14 -0.67 1.92 -12.97
CA VAL A 14 -1.22 1.15 -14.08
C VAL A 14 -1.09 2.00 -15.34
N ALA A 15 -0.06 1.75 -16.16
CA ALA A 15 0.28 2.64 -17.27
C ALA A 15 0.84 1.88 -18.48
N ALA A 16 0.38 2.25 -19.67
CA ALA A 16 0.91 1.71 -20.93
C ALA A 16 2.35 2.21 -21.19
N ALA A 17 2.60 3.50 -20.99
CA ALA A 17 3.88 4.17 -21.21
C ALA A 17 4.31 4.94 -19.95
N PRO A 18 4.72 4.25 -18.86
CA PRO A 18 5.22 4.90 -17.65
C PRO A 18 6.56 5.57 -17.92
N ASN A 19 6.88 6.63 -17.16
CA ASN A 19 8.21 7.20 -17.20
C ASN A 19 9.26 6.25 -16.57
N ASP A 20 10.54 6.58 -16.67
CA ASP A 20 11.61 5.69 -16.21
C ASP A 20 11.62 5.49 -14.70
N ALA A 21 11.18 6.50 -13.92
CA ALA A 21 11.14 6.44 -12.46
C ALA A 21 10.10 5.42 -11.95
N THR A 22 8.98 5.27 -12.65
CA THR A 22 7.85 4.41 -12.25
C THR A 22 7.81 3.08 -13.01
N ARG A 23 8.58 2.93 -14.10
CA ARG A 23 8.54 1.76 -14.99
C ARG A 23 8.62 0.42 -14.24
N ALA A 24 9.54 0.28 -13.32
CA ALA A 24 9.75 -0.97 -12.60
C ALA A 24 8.55 -1.37 -11.70
N LEU A 25 7.82 -0.38 -11.18
CA LEU A 25 6.66 -0.54 -10.30
C LEU A 25 5.31 -0.44 -11.03
N SER A 26 5.34 -0.15 -12.34
CA SER A 26 4.12 -0.08 -13.15
C SER A 26 3.66 -1.47 -13.59
N VAL A 27 2.38 -1.56 -13.94
CA VAL A 27 1.76 -2.70 -14.65
C VAL A 27 1.08 -2.16 -15.90
N ALA A 28 1.17 -2.87 -17.03
CA ALA A 28 0.43 -2.48 -18.23
C ALA A 28 -1.08 -2.66 -18.02
N PRO A 29 -1.95 -1.79 -18.57
CA PRO A 29 -3.40 -1.90 -18.42
C PRO A 29 -3.95 -3.27 -18.83
N GLU A 30 -3.45 -3.85 -19.91
CA GLU A 30 -3.85 -5.16 -20.41
C GLU A 30 -3.47 -6.27 -19.41
N ALA A 31 -2.25 -6.23 -18.87
CA ALA A 31 -1.78 -7.19 -17.86
C ALA A 31 -2.59 -7.07 -16.57
N PHE A 32 -2.95 -5.84 -16.16
CA PHE A 32 -3.84 -5.65 -15.01
C PHE A 32 -5.22 -6.28 -15.26
N ALA A 33 -5.80 -6.08 -16.44
CA ALA A 33 -7.09 -6.67 -16.79
C ALA A 33 -7.04 -8.21 -16.79
N GLU A 34 -5.98 -8.82 -17.35
CA GLU A 34 -5.75 -10.27 -17.30
C GLU A 34 -5.60 -10.79 -15.86
N GLN A 35 -4.89 -10.06 -15.01
CA GLN A 35 -4.71 -10.40 -13.60
C GLN A 35 -6.05 -10.36 -12.83
N MET A 36 -6.91 -9.37 -13.09
CA MET A 36 -8.25 -9.30 -12.47
C MET A 36 -9.17 -10.41 -12.99
N ALA A 37 -9.13 -10.73 -14.27
CA ALA A 37 -9.85 -11.87 -14.83
C ALA A 37 -9.44 -13.18 -14.13
N LEU A 38 -8.14 -13.41 -13.96
CA LEU A 38 -7.62 -14.59 -13.25
C LEU A 38 -8.09 -14.66 -11.79
N ILE A 39 -8.19 -13.52 -11.07
CA ILE A 39 -8.76 -13.49 -9.73
C ILE A 39 -10.21 -14.02 -9.74
N GLY A 40 -11.00 -13.60 -10.72
CA GLY A 40 -12.37 -14.07 -10.93
C GLY A 40 -12.44 -15.56 -11.28
N ASP A 41 -11.67 -15.99 -12.26
CA ASP A 41 -11.64 -17.38 -12.75
C ASP A 41 -11.24 -18.38 -11.64
N LEU A 42 -10.32 -17.96 -10.78
CA LEU A 42 -9.89 -18.73 -9.62
C LEU A 42 -10.91 -18.68 -8.45
N GLY A 43 -12.00 -17.91 -8.53
CA GLY A 43 -12.99 -17.76 -7.48
C GLY A 43 -12.43 -17.15 -6.19
N LEU A 44 -11.47 -16.23 -6.30
CA LEU A 44 -11.02 -15.45 -5.14
C LEU A 44 -12.05 -14.38 -4.80
N THR A 45 -12.09 -14.01 -3.52
CA THR A 45 -12.98 -12.97 -3.00
C THR A 45 -12.19 -11.73 -2.62
N PRO A 46 -12.18 -10.67 -3.45
CA PRO A 46 -11.51 -9.42 -3.13
C PRO A 46 -12.17 -8.72 -1.93
N LEU A 47 -11.34 -8.16 -1.06
CA LEU A 47 -11.71 -7.37 0.10
C LEU A 47 -10.93 -6.07 0.12
N THR A 48 -11.52 -5.05 0.75
CA THR A 48 -10.76 -3.85 1.14
C THR A 48 -9.92 -4.14 2.37
N THR A 49 -8.93 -3.27 2.62
CA THR A 49 -8.07 -3.36 3.80
C THR A 49 -8.90 -3.16 5.08
N ALA A 50 -9.85 -2.22 5.10
CA ALA A 50 -10.75 -2.01 6.23
C ALA A 50 -11.65 -3.22 6.51
N ALA A 51 -12.15 -3.88 5.47
CA ALA A 51 -12.93 -5.11 5.63
C ALA A 51 -12.10 -6.23 6.27
N LEU A 52 -10.86 -6.44 5.84
CA LEU A 52 -9.94 -7.39 6.47
C LEU A 52 -9.71 -7.06 7.95
N ALA A 53 -9.48 -5.78 8.29
CA ALA A 53 -9.32 -5.33 9.67
C ALA A 53 -10.55 -5.65 10.53
N ALA A 54 -11.74 -5.39 10.00
CA ALA A 54 -13.01 -5.66 10.68
C ALA A 54 -13.17 -7.16 10.98
N HIS A 55 -12.93 -8.02 9.97
CA HIS A 55 -12.98 -9.47 10.15
C HIS A 55 -12.02 -9.94 11.26
N TRP A 56 -10.77 -9.48 11.24
CA TRP A 56 -9.77 -9.90 12.20
C TRP A 56 -9.99 -9.33 13.60
N ARG A 57 -10.46 -8.08 13.71
CA ARG A 57 -10.78 -7.43 15.00
C ARG A 57 -11.93 -8.14 15.69
N HIS A 58 -13.01 -8.40 14.96
CA HIS A 58 -14.22 -9.01 15.51
C HIS A 58 -14.19 -10.55 15.50
N ARG A 59 -13.04 -11.14 15.14
CA ARG A 59 -12.87 -12.61 15.04
C ARG A 59 -13.93 -13.28 14.15
N ARG A 60 -14.42 -12.56 13.12
CA ARG A 60 -15.35 -13.12 12.13
C ARG A 60 -14.57 -13.97 11.12
N PRO A 61 -15.18 -15.05 10.59
CA PRO A 61 -14.56 -15.82 9.51
C PRO A 61 -14.36 -14.95 8.28
N LEU A 62 -13.22 -15.10 7.62
CA LEU A 62 -13.00 -14.49 6.30
C LEU A 62 -13.85 -15.23 5.26
N PRO A 63 -14.24 -14.56 4.16
CA PRO A 63 -14.85 -15.26 3.02
C PRO A 63 -13.89 -16.31 2.46
N ALA A 64 -14.41 -17.18 1.60
CA ALA A 64 -13.58 -18.17 0.93
C ALA A 64 -12.53 -17.50 0.04
N ARG A 65 -11.28 -18.01 0.05
CA ARG A 65 -10.19 -17.56 -0.81
C ARG A 65 -10.02 -16.02 -0.86
N PRO A 66 -9.83 -15.33 0.29
CA PRO A 66 -9.76 -13.87 0.34
C PRO A 66 -8.49 -13.37 -0.35
N VAL A 67 -8.60 -12.23 -1.04
CA VAL A 67 -7.49 -11.49 -1.65
C VAL A 67 -7.71 -10.00 -1.46
N LEU A 68 -6.64 -9.19 -1.37
CA LEU A 68 -6.73 -7.73 -1.38
C LEU A 68 -5.95 -7.19 -2.59
N ILE A 69 -6.56 -6.20 -3.24
CA ILE A 69 -5.96 -5.43 -4.34
C ILE A 69 -5.65 -4.05 -3.76
N THR A 70 -4.37 -3.68 -3.68
CA THR A 70 -3.96 -2.38 -3.12
C THR A 70 -3.09 -1.60 -4.11
N PHE A 71 -3.28 -0.29 -4.16
CA PHE A 71 -2.48 0.64 -4.95
C PHE A 71 -1.82 1.64 -4.01
N ASP A 72 -0.57 2.02 -4.29
CA ASP A 72 0.15 3.02 -3.52
C ASP A 72 0.34 4.31 -4.32
N ASP A 73 0.71 5.39 -3.62
CA ASP A 73 1.11 6.70 -4.11
C ASP A 73 -0.02 7.59 -4.62
N GLY A 74 -0.90 7.12 -5.50
CA GLY A 74 -1.98 7.91 -6.10
C GLY A 74 -1.75 8.23 -7.57
N TYR A 75 -1.23 7.31 -8.37
CA TYR A 75 -1.04 7.48 -9.82
C TYR A 75 -2.37 7.52 -10.58
N GLU A 76 -2.50 8.44 -11.55
CA GLU A 76 -3.71 8.65 -12.37
C GLU A 76 -4.21 7.38 -13.06
N GLY A 77 -3.32 6.49 -13.45
CA GLY A 77 -3.68 5.24 -14.11
C GLY A 77 -4.56 4.31 -13.27
N VAL A 78 -4.63 4.51 -11.94
CA VAL A 78 -5.56 3.78 -11.08
C VAL A 78 -7.01 4.16 -11.40
N HIS A 79 -7.29 5.44 -11.61
CA HIS A 79 -8.59 5.91 -12.05
C HIS A 79 -8.85 5.54 -13.51
N ARG A 80 -7.93 5.88 -14.40
CA ARG A 80 -8.11 5.76 -15.86
C ARG A 80 -8.21 4.32 -16.35
N HIS A 81 -7.43 3.40 -15.77
CA HIS A 81 -7.27 2.04 -16.27
C HIS A 81 -7.74 0.97 -15.27
N ALA A 82 -7.47 1.14 -13.96
CA ALA A 82 -7.83 0.11 -13.01
C ALA A 82 -9.31 0.18 -12.59
N LEU A 83 -9.87 1.36 -12.32
CA LEU A 83 -11.25 1.52 -11.88
C LEU A 83 -12.27 0.86 -12.83
N PRO A 84 -12.23 1.05 -14.18
CA PRO A 84 -13.18 0.39 -15.08
C PRO A 84 -13.09 -1.14 -15.04
N VAL A 85 -11.88 -1.68 -14.88
CA VAL A 85 -11.67 -3.13 -14.78
C VAL A 85 -12.21 -3.67 -13.45
N LEU A 86 -11.93 -2.98 -12.33
CA LEU A 86 -12.45 -3.34 -11.01
C LEU A 86 -13.98 -3.32 -11.00
N ALA A 87 -14.58 -2.26 -11.56
CA ALA A 87 -16.04 -2.11 -11.66
C ALA A 87 -16.67 -3.24 -12.49
N LYS A 88 -16.06 -3.61 -13.63
CA LYS A 88 -16.52 -4.73 -14.48
C LYS A 88 -16.63 -6.05 -13.71
N HIS A 89 -15.71 -6.30 -12.77
CA HIS A 89 -15.69 -7.52 -11.97
C HIS A 89 -16.42 -7.37 -10.62
N GLY A 90 -16.86 -6.17 -10.24
CA GLY A 90 -17.40 -5.87 -8.91
C GLY A 90 -16.35 -6.03 -7.80
N PHE A 91 -15.09 -5.78 -8.08
CA PHE A 91 -13.99 -5.98 -7.14
C PHE A 91 -13.70 -4.71 -6.34
N PRO A 92 -13.83 -4.72 -5.01
CA PRO A 92 -13.33 -3.66 -4.16
C PRO A 92 -11.80 -3.67 -4.15
N ALA A 93 -11.21 -2.49 -3.94
CA ALA A 93 -9.76 -2.31 -3.80
C ALA A 93 -9.45 -1.29 -2.70
N THR A 94 -8.17 -1.04 -2.44
CA THR A 94 -7.72 0.03 -1.54
C THR A 94 -6.63 0.85 -2.22
N LEU A 95 -6.79 2.17 -2.25
CA LEU A 95 -5.76 3.13 -2.67
C LEU A 95 -5.16 3.78 -1.42
N PHE A 96 -3.83 3.73 -1.27
CA PHE A 96 -3.06 4.46 -0.27
C PHE A 96 -2.47 5.71 -0.91
N ALA A 97 -3.04 6.88 -0.63
CA ALA A 97 -2.69 8.13 -1.28
C ALA A 97 -1.67 8.94 -0.49
N SER A 98 -0.60 9.38 -1.17
CA SER A 98 0.32 10.41 -0.69
C SER A 98 -0.27 11.77 -1.00
N THR A 99 -0.84 12.43 0.00
CA THR A 99 -1.70 13.61 -0.21
C THR A 99 -0.98 14.83 -0.82
N GLY A 100 0.33 14.93 -0.64
CA GLY A 100 1.16 15.97 -1.25
C GLY A 100 1.68 15.64 -2.65
N TRP A 101 1.36 14.45 -3.18
CA TRP A 101 1.67 14.06 -4.56
C TRP A 101 0.46 14.19 -5.49
N LEU A 102 -0.75 14.25 -4.92
CA LEU A 102 -1.97 14.43 -5.69
C LEU A 102 -2.03 15.86 -6.25
N ARG A 103 -2.52 15.99 -7.48
CA ARG A 103 -2.69 17.30 -8.13
C ARG A 103 -3.78 18.12 -7.41
N GLY A 104 -3.50 19.37 -7.16
CA GLY A 104 -4.43 20.29 -6.51
C GLY A 104 -3.80 21.14 -5.41
N PRO A 105 -4.58 21.63 -4.43
CA PRO A 105 -4.13 22.65 -3.49
C PRO A 105 -3.06 22.18 -2.50
N TYR A 106 -2.84 20.87 -2.37
CA TYR A 106 -1.85 20.29 -1.45
C TYR A 106 -0.62 19.74 -2.15
N ASP A 107 -0.52 19.87 -3.49
CA ASP A 107 0.58 19.34 -4.29
C ASP A 107 1.92 19.97 -3.90
N THR A 108 2.88 19.13 -3.56
CA THR A 108 4.25 19.52 -3.20
C THR A 108 5.26 19.21 -4.31
N GLY A 109 4.82 18.75 -5.49
CA GLY A 109 5.66 18.40 -6.64
C GLY A 109 6.42 17.08 -6.47
N GLY A 110 6.01 16.20 -5.53
CA GLY A 110 6.72 14.93 -5.26
C GLY A 110 6.31 13.78 -6.17
N GLY A 111 5.27 13.94 -7.00
CA GLY A 111 4.79 12.88 -7.89
C GLY A 111 5.81 12.46 -8.94
N LEU A 112 5.98 11.14 -9.11
CA LEU A 112 7.00 10.58 -10.03
C LEU A 112 6.46 10.35 -11.44
N ASP A 113 5.15 10.43 -11.66
CA ASP A 113 4.46 10.27 -12.94
C ASP A 113 3.14 11.07 -12.88
N ALA A 114 2.22 10.87 -13.84
CA ALA A 114 0.89 11.46 -13.78
C ALA A 114 0.14 11.01 -12.50
N MET A 115 -0.26 11.98 -11.68
CA MET A 115 -0.93 11.74 -10.40
C MET A 115 -2.42 12.04 -10.50
N LEU A 116 -3.22 11.41 -9.66
CA LEU A 116 -4.64 11.71 -9.46
C LEU A 116 -4.84 13.16 -9.01
N ASP A 117 -5.96 13.75 -9.37
CA ASP A 117 -6.52 14.90 -8.68
C ASP A 117 -7.61 14.47 -7.67
N TRP A 118 -8.12 15.44 -6.89
CA TRP A 118 -9.07 15.13 -5.83
C TRP A 118 -10.44 14.71 -6.35
N ASP A 119 -10.87 15.17 -7.54
CA ASP A 119 -12.12 14.71 -8.16
C ASP A 119 -12.01 13.22 -8.52
N GLN A 120 -10.89 12.82 -9.12
CA GLN A 120 -10.61 11.41 -9.42
C GLN A 120 -10.51 10.53 -8.16
N VAL A 121 -9.97 11.05 -7.06
CA VAL A 121 -9.93 10.32 -5.77
C VAL A 121 -11.34 10.12 -5.21
N ARG A 122 -12.21 11.13 -5.32
CA ARG A 122 -13.63 11.01 -4.92
C ARG A 122 -14.38 9.99 -5.81
N GLU A 123 -14.17 10.03 -7.12
CA GLU A 123 -14.76 9.05 -8.06
C GLU A 123 -14.28 7.62 -7.75
N LEU A 124 -13.02 7.42 -7.38
CA LEU A 124 -12.52 6.12 -6.92
C LEU A 124 -13.24 5.65 -5.66
N ALA A 125 -13.43 6.55 -4.68
CA ALA A 125 -14.14 6.24 -3.43
C ALA A 125 -15.61 5.86 -3.70
N ASP A 126 -16.30 6.60 -4.53
CA ASP A 126 -17.68 6.35 -4.96
C ASP A 126 -17.79 5.02 -5.74
N GLY A 127 -16.75 4.66 -6.48
CA GLY A 127 -16.60 3.40 -7.19
C GLY A 127 -16.25 2.18 -6.31
N GLY A 128 -16.23 2.34 -4.98
CA GLY A 128 -16.00 1.25 -4.03
C GLY A 128 -14.52 0.99 -3.71
N VAL A 129 -13.62 1.90 -4.06
CA VAL A 129 -12.21 1.85 -3.66
C VAL A 129 -12.05 2.52 -2.29
N GLU A 130 -11.59 1.78 -1.28
CA GLU A 130 -11.20 2.37 0.01
C GLU A 130 -10.01 3.31 -0.18
N ILE A 131 -10.07 4.51 0.39
CA ILE A 131 -8.94 5.45 0.40
C ILE A 131 -8.27 5.40 1.76
N GLY A 132 -6.99 5.01 1.78
CA GLY A 132 -6.12 4.93 2.95
C GLY A 132 -4.99 5.96 2.90
N GLY A 133 -4.29 6.14 4.03
CA GLY A 133 -3.17 7.07 4.14
C GLY A 133 -1.84 6.49 3.68
N HIS A 134 -1.02 7.34 3.02
CA HIS A 134 0.36 7.01 2.62
C HIS A 134 1.33 8.16 2.93
N THR A 135 1.07 8.90 4.00
CA THR A 135 1.74 10.16 4.39
C THR A 135 1.37 11.35 3.49
N HIS A 136 1.94 12.52 3.78
CA HIS A 136 1.79 13.69 2.94
C HIS A 136 2.86 13.73 1.85
N SER A 137 4.15 13.76 2.22
CA SER A 137 5.27 13.95 1.29
C SER A 137 6.06 12.67 0.96
N HIS A 138 5.56 11.49 1.35
CA HIS A 138 6.16 10.19 1.08
C HIS A 138 7.60 10.00 1.62
N PRO A 139 7.92 10.38 2.87
CA PRO A 139 9.27 10.26 3.41
C PRO A 139 9.54 8.85 3.97
N GLN A 140 10.82 8.54 4.17
CA GLN A 140 11.22 7.38 4.97
C GLN A 140 10.91 7.66 6.45
N LEU A 141 9.74 7.22 6.96
CA LEU A 141 9.22 7.55 8.30
C LEU A 141 10.16 7.18 9.45
N ASP A 142 10.97 6.15 9.28
CA ASP A 142 11.94 5.73 10.29
C ASP A 142 13.16 6.67 10.39
N GLN A 143 13.33 7.59 9.44
CA GLN A 143 14.38 8.60 9.43
C GLN A 143 13.94 9.96 9.99
N LEU A 144 12.64 10.18 10.18
CA LEU A 144 12.10 11.41 10.76
C LEU A 144 12.30 11.44 12.28
N ASP A 145 12.31 12.61 12.89
CA ASP A 145 12.09 12.75 14.33
C ASP A 145 10.60 12.58 14.69
N ASP A 146 10.27 12.64 15.99
CA ASP A 146 8.91 12.35 16.43
C ASP A 146 7.93 13.45 16.00
N ALA A 147 8.36 14.71 15.98
CA ALA A 147 7.52 15.84 15.56
C ALA A 147 7.21 15.79 14.06
N ALA A 148 8.24 15.57 13.21
CA ALA A 148 8.06 15.43 11.77
C ALA A 148 7.25 14.18 11.41
N LEU A 149 7.45 13.06 12.14
CA LEU A 149 6.65 11.85 11.95
C LEU A 149 5.18 12.09 12.30
N ALA A 150 4.89 12.76 13.42
CA ALA A 150 3.52 13.09 13.78
C ALA A 150 2.88 14.04 12.75
N ALA A 151 3.59 15.08 12.32
CA ALA A 151 3.12 16.04 11.32
C ALA A 151 2.76 15.36 9.98
N GLU A 152 3.58 14.44 9.47
CA GLU A 152 3.30 13.68 8.23
C GLU A 152 1.99 12.88 8.35
N LEU A 153 1.79 12.21 9.48
CA LEU A 153 0.61 11.38 9.70
C LEU A 153 -0.65 12.24 9.91
N GLU A 154 -0.58 13.27 10.74
CA GLU A 154 -1.71 14.14 11.07
C GLU A 154 -2.14 14.97 9.85
N HIS A 155 -1.18 15.56 9.14
CA HIS A 155 -1.47 16.38 7.96
C HIS A 155 -2.14 15.57 6.85
N SER A 156 -1.58 14.42 6.51
CA SER A 156 -2.17 13.50 5.54
C SER A 156 -3.58 13.03 5.96
N THR A 157 -3.76 12.64 7.23
CA THR A 157 -5.05 12.17 7.74
C THR A 157 -6.10 13.26 7.69
N ARG A 158 -5.73 14.51 8.06
CA ARG A 158 -6.63 15.68 8.04
C ARG A 158 -7.09 15.96 6.60
N ILE A 159 -6.15 16.06 5.65
CA ILE A 159 -6.49 16.32 4.24
C ILE A 159 -7.45 15.25 3.71
N LEU A 160 -7.14 13.97 3.91
CA LEU A 160 -8.03 12.88 3.47
C LEU A 160 -9.42 12.96 4.13
N THR A 161 -9.48 13.35 5.40
CA THR A 161 -10.76 13.50 6.10
C THR A 161 -11.56 14.69 5.56
N ASP A 162 -10.91 15.82 5.31
CA ASP A 162 -11.53 17.04 4.81
C ASP A 162 -12.06 16.83 3.37
N GLU A 163 -11.30 16.17 2.51
CA GLU A 163 -11.66 15.95 1.10
C GLU A 163 -12.70 14.83 0.89
N LEU A 164 -12.75 13.85 1.77
CA LEU A 164 -13.61 12.65 1.60
C LEU A 164 -14.76 12.59 2.61
N GLY A 165 -14.79 13.48 3.60
CA GLY A 165 -15.79 13.47 4.68
C GLY A 165 -15.67 12.28 5.64
N VAL A 166 -14.68 11.42 5.44
CA VAL A 166 -14.49 10.18 6.20
C VAL A 166 -13.02 10.00 6.58
N ARG A 167 -12.74 9.66 7.85
CA ARG A 167 -11.39 9.40 8.33
C ARG A 167 -10.84 8.09 7.76
N PRO A 168 -9.62 8.07 7.17
CA PRO A 168 -9.00 6.84 6.69
C PRO A 168 -8.73 5.86 7.83
N LEU A 169 -9.05 4.59 7.63
CA LEU A 169 -8.86 3.51 8.61
C LEU A 169 -7.55 2.75 8.42
N SER A 170 -7.04 2.74 7.20
CA SER A 170 -5.89 1.94 6.78
C SER A 170 -4.73 2.83 6.36
N PHE A 171 -3.51 2.34 6.59
CA PHE A 171 -2.28 3.03 6.25
C PHE A 171 -1.32 2.10 5.51
N ALA A 172 -0.54 2.60 4.56
CA ALA A 172 0.62 1.90 4.02
C ALA A 172 1.89 2.70 4.32
N TYR A 173 2.96 2.00 4.69
CA TYR A 173 4.24 2.65 4.97
C TYR A 173 4.97 2.97 3.67
N PRO A 174 5.38 4.23 3.40
CA PRO A 174 6.31 4.56 2.32
C PRO A 174 7.52 3.64 2.33
N TYR A 175 7.88 3.11 1.15
CA TYR A 175 8.95 2.10 0.97
C TYR A 175 8.75 0.80 1.77
N GLY A 176 7.63 0.62 2.47
CA GLY A 176 7.36 -0.52 3.35
C GLY A 176 8.15 -0.50 4.68
N TYR A 177 8.82 0.60 5.03
CA TYR A 177 9.68 0.68 6.19
C TYR A 177 8.91 1.03 7.46
N SER A 178 8.89 0.11 8.43
CA SER A 178 8.23 0.33 9.72
C SER A 178 9.08 -0.14 10.88
N SER A 179 9.54 0.79 11.72
CA SER A 179 10.12 0.48 13.03
C SER A 179 9.03 0.35 14.09
N ARG A 180 9.37 -0.15 15.31
CA ARG A 180 8.43 -0.16 16.42
C ARG A 180 7.88 1.23 16.72
N ARG A 181 8.75 2.26 16.70
CA ARG A 181 8.39 3.66 16.93
C ARG A 181 7.37 4.15 15.87
N VAL A 182 7.64 3.90 14.59
CA VAL A 182 6.73 4.29 13.49
C VAL A 182 5.37 3.61 13.61
N ARG A 183 5.33 2.31 13.95
CA ARG A 183 4.07 1.58 14.17
C ARG A 183 3.26 2.16 15.33
N GLN A 184 3.93 2.58 16.41
CA GLN A 184 3.29 3.23 17.55
C GLN A 184 2.70 4.59 17.15
N ALA A 185 3.43 5.40 16.35
CA ALA A 185 2.93 6.67 15.84
C ALA A 185 1.71 6.50 14.92
N VAL A 186 1.74 5.55 13.98
CA VAL A 186 0.59 5.24 13.11
C VAL A 186 -0.62 4.77 13.91
N ARG A 187 -0.40 3.96 14.96
CA ARG A 187 -1.47 3.58 15.89
C ARG A 187 -2.02 4.79 16.65
N ALA A 188 -1.16 5.66 17.17
CA ALA A 188 -1.56 6.88 17.90
C ALA A 188 -2.31 7.86 17.00
N ALA A 189 -1.96 7.92 15.71
CA ALA A 189 -2.69 8.67 14.69
C ALA A 189 -4.08 8.10 14.36
N GLY A 190 -4.51 6.99 15.01
CA GLY A 190 -5.86 6.45 14.94
C GLY A 190 -6.12 5.47 13.79
N TYR A 191 -5.13 5.06 13.03
CA TYR A 191 -5.29 4.02 12.02
C TYR A 191 -5.60 2.66 12.66
N ALA A 192 -6.50 1.90 12.06
CA ALA A 192 -6.89 0.56 12.55
C ALA A 192 -5.86 -0.50 12.18
N GLN A 193 -5.17 -0.31 11.07
CA GLN A 193 -4.13 -1.21 10.59
C GLN A 193 -3.15 -0.52 9.65
N ALA A 194 -1.99 -1.16 9.46
CA ALA A 194 -0.99 -0.66 8.55
C ALA A 194 -0.25 -1.80 7.81
N LEU A 195 0.05 -1.54 6.54
CA LEU A 195 0.62 -2.48 5.60
C LEU A 195 2.09 -2.12 5.32
N ALA A 196 2.94 -3.14 5.36
CA ALA A 196 4.36 -3.05 5.03
C ALA A 196 4.65 -3.79 3.72
N VAL A 197 5.86 -3.67 3.21
CA VAL A 197 6.37 -4.54 2.14
C VAL A 197 7.15 -5.69 2.79
N GLY A 198 6.77 -6.92 2.50
CA GLY A 198 7.45 -8.08 3.06
C GLY A 198 7.60 -9.21 2.05
N ASN A 199 6.97 -9.04 0.88
CA ASN A 199 6.86 -10.07 -0.15
C ASN A 199 6.57 -11.43 0.47
N ALA A 200 5.41 -11.49 1.16
CA ALA A 200 4.87 -12.67 1.83
C ALA A 200 3.36 -12.50 2.04
N LEU A 201 2.65 -13.59 2.24
CA LEU A 201 1.22 -13.54 2.56
C LEU A 201 0.99 -12.91 3.94
N ALA A 202 -0.07 -12.12 4.05
CA ALA A 202 -0.51 -11.58 5.32
C ALA A 202 -1.09 -12.67 6.23
N ARG A 203 -0.81 -12.56 7.52
CA ARG A 203 -1.34 -13.44 8.55
C ARG A 203 -1.71 -12.65 9.80
N ARG A 204 -2.81 -12.96 10.42
CA ARG A 204 -3.28 -12.28 11.64
C ARG A 204 -2.22 -12.20 12.75
N ARG A 205 -1.34 -13.21 12.87
CA ARG A 205 -0.25 -13.24 13.87
C ARG A 205 0.82 -12.16 13.69
N GLN A 206 0.88 -11.48 12.51
CA GLN A 206 1.79 -10.34 12.28
C GLN A 206 1.38 -9.10 13.08
N GLY A 207 0.16 -9.12 13.59
CA GLY A 207 -0.46 -7.94 14.22
C GLY A 207 -0.96 -6.94 13.18
N PRO A 208 -1.82 -5.98 13.58
CA PRO A 208 -2.49 -5.10 12.63
C PRO A 208 -1.57 -4.05 11.98
N TYR A 209 -0.38 -3.79 12.52
CA TYR A 209 0.50 -2.71 12.05
C TYR A 209 1.75 -3.18 11.30
N ALA A 210 1.74 -4.40 10.76
CA ALA A 210 2.87 -4.94 9.99
C ALA A 210 2.44 -6.00 8.98
N LEU A 211 1.28 -5.85 8.38
CA LEU A 211 0.77 -6.80 7.40
C LEU A 211 1.65 -6.78 6.16
N HIS A 212 2.06 -7.96 5.73
CA HIS A 212 2.90 -8.10 4.55
C HIS A 212 2.05 -8.00 3.28
N ARG A 213 2.63 -7.44 2.24
CA ARG A 213 2.09 -7.40 0.88
C ARG A 213 3.03 -8.10 -0.09
N VAL A 214 2.54 -8.45 -1.25
CA VAL A 214 3.29 -9.01 -2.37
C VAL A 214 3.31 -7.99 -3.50
N THR A 215 4.50 -7.59 -3.94
CA THR A 215 4.68 -6.62 -5.01
C THR A 215 4.31 -7.22 -6.36
N VAL A 216 3.45 -6.55 -7.11
CA VAL A 216 3.18 -6.85 -8.53
C VAL A 216 3.95 -5.85 -9.38
N ARG A 217 4.66 -6.32 -10.40
CA ARG A 217 5.59 -5.54 -11.22
C ARG A 217 5.24 -5.64 -12.69
N ARG A 218 5.84 -4.77 -13.50
CA ARG A 218 5.68 -4.78 -14.95
C ARG A 218 5.99 -6.12 -15.60
N GLY A 219 6.96 -6.86 -15.05
CA GLY A 219 7.34 -8.19 -15.56
C GLY A 219 6.54 -9.35 -14.95
N THR A 220 5.58 -9.10 -14.05
CA THR A 220 4.79 -10.17 -13.44
C THR A 220 3.79 -10.72 -14.46
N GLY A 221 4.15 -11.83 -15.09
CA GLY A 221 3.27 -12.54 -16.03
C GLY A 221 2.20 -13.37 -15.31
N VAL A 222 1.20 -13.86 -16.05
CA VAL A 222 0.02 -14.59 -15.53
C VAL A 222 0.40 -15.77 -14.65
N ALA A 223 1.33 -16.62 -15.10
CA ALA A 223 1.76 -17.80 -14.32
C ALA A 223 2.51 -17.44 -13.02
N GLU A 224 3.26 -16.32 -13.00
CA GLU A 224 3.86 -15.80 -11.78
C GLU A 224 2.78 -15.24 -10.85
N PHE A 225 1.85 -14.46 -11.40
CA PHE A 225 0.76 -13.88 -10.65
C PHE A 225 -0.10 -14.94 -9.95
N GLU A 226 -0.44 -16.03 -10.63
CA GLU A 226 -1.14 -17.16 -10.04
C GLU A 226 -0.37 -17.75 -8.84
N ARG A 227 0.96 -17.95 -8.97
CA ARG A 227 1.79 -18.42 -7.85
C ARG A 227 1.81 -17.44 -6.67
N LEU A 228 1.77 -16.13 -6.94
CA LEU A 228 1.70 -15.11 -5.88
C LEU A 228 0.38 -15.20 -5.12
N LEU A 229 -0.75 -15.37 -5.81
CA LEU A 229 -2.08 -15.55 -5.21
C LEU A 229 -2.14 -16.77 -4.30
N GLU A 230 -1.50 -17.85 -4.69
CA GLU A 230 -1.45 -19.11 -3.92
C GLU A 230 -0.36 -19.12 -2.83
N GLY A 231 0.49 -18.11 -2.80
CA GLY A 231 1.61 -18.05 -1.86
C GLY A 231 2.76 -18.98 -2.19
N ARG A 232 2.80 -19.51 -3.43
CA ARG A 232 3.84 -20.41 -3.92
C ARG A 232 5.07 -19.60 -4.39
N SER A 233 6.25 -20.10 -4.08
CA SER A 233 7.56 -19.58 -4.55
C SER A 233 7.89 -18.12 -4.15
N ILE A 234 7.01 -17.38 -3.45
CA ILE A 234 7.23 -15.96 -3.10
C ILE A 234 8.59 -15.75 -2.42
N ALA A 235 8.99 -16.66 -1.51
CA ALA A 235 10.26 -16.52 -0.79
C ALA A 235 11.48 -16.59 -1.72
N ARG A 236 11.41 -17.40 -2.78
CA ARG A 236 12.46 -17.57 -3.79
C ARG A 236 12.44 -16.41 -4.78
N ASP A 237 11.27 -16.08 -5.30
CA ASP A 237 11.08 -15.06 -6.34
C ASP A 237 11.47 -13.66 -5.84
N PHE A 238 11.30 -13.39 -4.54
CA PHE A 238 11.68 -12.15 -3.87
C PHE A 238 12.89 -12.28 -2.92
N ALA A 239 13.73 -13.31 -3.06
CA ALA A 239 14.86 -13.52 -2.18
C ALA A 239 15.86 -12.34 -2.19
N ARG A 240 16.18 -11.83 -3.39
CA ARG A 240 17.07 -10.66 -3.59
C ARG A 240 16.49 -9.40 -2.95
N ASP A 241 15.21 -9.10 -3.17
CA ASP A 241 14.56 -7.90 -2.63
C ASP A 241 14.53 -7.94 -1.11
N ARG A 242 14.24 -9.10 -0.54
CA ARG A 242 14.24 -9.31 0.92
C ARG A 242 15.62 -9.13 1.52
N ALA A 243 16.68 -9.60 0.83
CA ALA A 243 18.06 -9.40 1.26
C ALA A 243 18.45 -7.93 1.22
N LEU A 244 18.12 -7.22 0.13
CA LEU A 244 18.35 -5.78 -0.01
C LEU A 244 17.60 -4.99 1.06
N THR A 245 16.31 -5.28 1.29
CA THR A 245 15.50 -4.61 2.32
C THR A 245 16.11 -4.78 3.72
N LYS A 246 16.60 -5.98 4.05
CA LYS A 246 17.30 -6.23 5.32
C LYS A 246 18.62 -5.45 5.42
N GLY A 247 19.43 -5.43 4.36
CA GLY A 247 20.67 -4.65 4.30
C GLY A 247 20.42 -3.15 4.49
N TYR A 248 19.45 -2.60 3.76
CA TYR A 248 19.03 -1.21 3.92
C TYR A 248 18.50 -0.90 5.33
N ALA A 249 17.82 -1.83 5.99
CA ALA A 249 17.36 -1.65 7.37
C ALA A 249 18.52 -1.42 8.35
N LEU A 250 19.65 -2.11 8.17
CA LEU A 250 20.86 -1.88 8.98
C LEU A 250 21.45 -0.49 8.74
N VAL A 251 21.59 -0.10 7.48
CA VAL A 251 22.10 1.24 7.11
C VAL A 251 21.22 2.36 7.68
N ARG A 252 19.89 2.24 7.59
CA ARG A 252 18.96 3.23 8.15
C ARG A 252 19.04 3.32 9.66
N ARG A 253 19.17 2.18 10.37
CA ARG A 253 19.38 2.17 11.83
C ARG A 253 20.67 2.90 12.21
N ALA A 254 21.78 2.63 11.52
CA ALA A 254 23.04 3.32 11.76
C ALA A 254 22.90 4.84 11.53
N ARG A 255 22.28 5.27 10.43
CA ARG A 255 22.03 6.70 10.15
C ARG A 255 21.19 7.37 11.25
N GLN A 256 20.15 6.69 11.75
CA GLN A 256 19.29 7.23 12.81
C GLN A 256 20.08 7.40 14.14
N VAL A 257 20.93 6.43 14.49
CA VAL A 257 21.78 6.51 15.69
C VAL A 257 22.76 7.69 15.58
N CYS A 258 23.45 7.83 14.43
CA CYS A 258 24.37 8.95 14.20
C CYS A 258 23.67 10.31 14.29
N ARG A 259 22.47 10.47 13.69
CA ARG A 259 21.70 11.72 13.78
C ARG A 259 21.30 12.07 15.22
N LYS A 260 20.88 11.07 16.02
CA LYS A 260 20.57 11.29 17.46
C LYS A 260 21.80 11.72 18.24
N ALA A 261 22.95 11.08 18.03
CA ALA A 261 24.19 11.42 18.70
C ALA A 261 24.69 12.83 18.36
N ILE A 262 24.48 13.31 17.13
CA ILE A 262 24.83 14.69 16.74
C ILE A 262 23.88 15.69 17.43
N ARG A 263 22.57 15.46 17.44
CA ARG A 263 21.58 16.35 18.08
C ARG A 263 21.70 16.42 19.61
N SER A 264 22.22 15.39 20.27
CA SER A 264 22.44 15.40 21.72
C SER A 264 23.72 16.12 22.15
N ARG A 265 24.55 16.59 21.19
CA ARG A 265 25.80 17.33 21.45
C ARG A 265 25.68 18.83 21.16
N VAL A 266 24.53 19.27 20.66
CA VAL A 266 24.12 20.66 20.45
C VAL A 266 23.03 21.03 21.46
#